data_d339e714ab7ccc806cc088de3ec79743
#
_entry.id   d339e714ab7ccc806cc088de3ec79743
#
_cell.length_a   1.000
_cell.length_b   1.000
_cell.length_c   1.000
_cell.angle_alpha   90.00
_cell.angle_beta   90.00
_cell.angle_gamma   90.00
#
_symmetry.space_group_name_H-M   'P 1'
#
loop_
_entity.id
_entity.type
_entity.pdbx_description
1 polymer ?
#
loop_
_entity_poly.entity_id
_entity_poly.type
_entity_poly.pdbx_seq_one_letter_code
_entity_poly.pdbx_strand_id
1 'polypeptide(L)'
;HREGRGNRRQPENSTQSRRDALEKEGLTKRTSTAAGTRHKSSESGNSLPKGTEGFIFPDSASRELSSSEIQSASLWQLRRGVNEIYARHGRKFTNGGQAAYFASQSWYRGTVEASNFKESVLNEYERKNVAALEKRLEKLTGGLDISSLEKRAAKFLGSTGVNGLLRSRFNQNSLENVSIADIVYQMQDESVSYEQLENEITAGGEEIYGDLSYARRATVDQFLRTYLGYGLDEKNWNMEDVGYVDSMGVFYFDHGDSNYYRIEYVELMGMGQDTYWFWYLPREDEFNGETGCQIELKKQGDSFRVLSVQDAG
;
A
#
# COMPACT_ATOMS: atom_id res chain seq x y z
N HIS A 1 57.28 11.00 9.83
CA HIS A 1 57.47 9.85 10.73
C HIS A 1 56.20 9.59 11.50
N ARG A 2 55.50 8.65 11.13
CA ARG A 2 54.76 7.57 11.79
C ARG A 2 53.49 7.25 11.01
N GLU A 3 53.56 6.11 10.42
CA GLU A 3 52.44 5.42 9.78
C GLU A 3 51.41 5.00 10.86
N GLY A 4 50.13 5.21 10.55
CA GLY A 4 49.00 4.68 11.31
C GLY A 4 48.12 3.85 10.38
N ARG A 5 48.25 2.54 10.48
CA ARG A 5 47.40 1.56 9.76
C ARG A 5 45.98 1.62 10.27
N GLY A 6 45.06 1.98 9.41
CA GLY A 6 43.64 1.87 9.63
C GLY A 6 43.11 0.48 9.30
N ASN A 7 42.56 -0.16 10.28
CA ASN A 7 41.99 -1.51 10.27
C ASN A 7 40.60 -1.43 9.65
N ARG A 8 40.42 -1.95 8.45
CA ARG A 8 39.08 -2.15 7.83
C ARG A 8 38.42 -3.36 8.48
N ARG A 9 37.40 -3.14 9.26
CA ARG A 9 36.45 -4.19 9.66
C ARG A 9 35.39 -4.33 8.57
N GLN A 10 35.24 -5.54 8.05
CA GLN A 10 34.13 -5.93 7.20
C GLN A 10 32.85 -6.06 8.05
N PRO A 11 31.66 -5.76 7.49
CA PRO A 11 30.40 -6.03 8.16
C PRO A 11 29.96 -7.46 7.87
N GLU A 12 30.06 -8.33 8.87
CA GLU A 12 29.42 -9.64 8.85
C GLU A 12 28.01 -9.57 9.44
N ASN A 13 27.07 -10.27 8.78
CA ASN A 13 25.79 -10.77 9.28
C ASN A 13 24.68 -9.80 9.65
N SER A 14 24.02 -9.24 8.62
CA SER A 14 22.73 -8.56 8.80
C SER A 14 21.49 -9.45 8.57
N THR A 15 21.67 -10.69 8.11
CA THR A 15 20.54 -11.58 7.71
C THR A 15 19.95 -12.40 8.86
N GLN A 16 20.75 -12.71 9.87
CA GLN A 16 20.29 -13.50 11.03
C GLN A 16 19.49 -12.63 12.01
N SER A 17 19.89 -11.37 12.19
CA SER A 17 19.18 -10.43 13.07
C SER A 17 17.78 -10.06 12.60
N ARG A 18 17.52 -10.16 11.29
CA ARG A 18 16.20 -9.89 10.69
C ARG A 18 15.19 -11.00 10.91
N ARG A 19 15.63 -12.25 11.04
CA ARG A 19 14.73 -13.37 11.37
C ARG A 19 14.29 -13.36 12.82
N ASP A 20 15.18 -12.97 13.73
CA ASP A 20 14.91 -12.96 15.18
C ASP A 20 13.99 -11.77 15.60
N ALA A 21 13.93 -10.70 14.81
CA ALA A 21 13.04 -9.58 15.06
C ALA A 21 11.58 -9.91 14.68
N LEU A 22 11.36 -10.70 13.62
CA LEU A 22 10.04 -11.13 13.18
C LEU A 22 9.38 -12.15 14.11
N GLU A 23 10.16 -12.89 14.90
CA GLU A 23 9.63 -13.84 15.89
C GLU A 23 9.22 -13.20 17.23
N LYS A 24 9.70 -12.01 17.56
CA LYS A 24 9.45 -11.37 18.86
C LYS A 24 8.20 -10.50 18.95
N GLU A 25 7.61 -10.08 17.86
CA GLU A 25 6.41 -9.21 17.87
C GLU A 25 5.07 -9.94 17.81
N GLY A 26 5.07 -11.28 17.76
CA GLY A 26 3.87 -12.12 17.68
C GLY A 26 3.10 -12.33 18.98
N LEU A 27 3.51 -11.79 20.12
CA LEU A 27 2.88 -12.13 21.42
C LEU A 27 2.68 -10.91 22.33
N THR A 28 1.60 -10.15 22.14
CA THR A 28 0.93 -9.52 23.30
C THR A 28 -0.57 -9.35 23.02
N LYS A 29 -1.35 -10.18 23.73
CA LYS A 29 -2.80 -10.05 23.91
C LYS A 29 -3.12 -8.75 24.63
N ARG A 30 -4.04 -7.94 24.08
CA ARG A 30 -4.86 -7.04 24.88
C ARG A 30 -6.32 -7.20 24.52
N THR A 31 -7.06 -7.70 25.49
CA THR A 31 -8.53 -7.67 25.57
C THR A 31 -8.99 -6.27 25.98
N SER A 32 -9.91 -5.67 25.23
CA SER A 32 -10.84 -4.70 25.79
C SER A 32 -12.16 -4.76 25.05
N THR A 33 -13.19 -5.08 25.80
CA THR A 33 -14.61 -5.00 25.47
C THR A 33 -15.08 -3.54 25.49
N ALA A 34 -15.73 -3.10 24.40
CA ALA A 34 -16.70 -2.02 24.48
C ALA A 34 -17.79 -2.23 23.42
N ALA A 35 -19.02 -2.32 23.89
CA ALA A 35 -20.24 -2.39 23.08
C ALA A 35 -20.58 -1.01 22.52
N GLY A 36 -20.97 -0.93 21.25
CA GLY A 36 -21.45 0.30 20.61
C GLY A 36 -22.10 0.02 19.27
N THR A 37 -23.40 0.07 19.26
CA THR A 37 -24.43 0.34 18.23
C THR A 37 -24.08 0.12 16.74
N ARG A 38 -24.77 -0.88 16.17
CA ARG A 38 -24.77 -1.23 14.75
C ARG A 38 -25.41 -0.15 13.90
N HIS A 39 -24.62 0.47 13.02
CA HIS A 39 -25.10 0.97 11.74
C HIS A 39 -24.70 -0.04 10.65
N LYS A 40 -25.69 -0.59 9.96
CA LYS A 40 -25.46 -1.40 8.76
C LYS A 40 -25.00 -0.48 7.63
N SER A 41 -23.70 -0.32 7.49
CA SER A 41 -23.05 0.04 6.24
C SER A 41 -22.59 -1.26 5.58
N SER A 42 -22.78 -1.37 4.28
CA SER A 42 -22.39 -2.52 3.48
C SER A 42 -20.93 -2.88 3.76
N GLU A 43 -20.72 -3.99 4.47
CA GLU A 43 -19.42 -4.55 4.78
C GLU A 43 -18.78 -5.09 3.48
N SER A 44 -17.89 -4.33 2.88
CA SER A 44 -16.84 -4.86 2.01
C SER A 44 -15.47 -4.43 2.55
N GLY A 45 -15.30 -4.48 3.85
CA GLY A 45 -14.00 -4.34 4.48
C GLY A 45 -13.25 -5.66 4.38
N ASN A 46 -12.43 -5.82 3.35
CA ASN A 46 -11.46 -6.89 3.30
C ASN A 46 -10.30 -6.57 4.24
N SER A 47 -10.49 -6.84 5.53
CA SER A 47 -9.35 -6.93 6.44
C SER A 47 -8.46 -8.10 6.00
N LEU A 48 -7.16 -7.93 6.06
CA LEU A 48 -6.23 -9.06 5.95
C LEU A 48 -6.66 -10.15 6.93
N PRO A 49 -6.65 -11.43 6.54
CA PRO A 49 -7.08 -12.50 7.43
C PRO A 49 -6.24 -12.49 8.68
N LYS A 50 -6.90 -12.42 9.83
CA LYS A 50 -6.27 -12.59 11.12
C LYS A 50 -6.01 -14.07 11.31
N GLY A 51 -4.76 -14.44 11.47
CA GLY A 51 -4.37 -15.81 11.74
C GLY A 51 -3.93 -16.55 10.46
N THR A 52 -2.67 -16.46 10.19
CA THR A 52 -2.02 -17.00 9.00
C THR A 52 -1.60 -18.45 9.13
N GLU A 53 -2.04 -19.15 10.16
CA GLU A 53 -1.62 -20.54 10.40
C GLU A 53 -2.48 -21.59 9.71
N GLY A 54 -3.59 -21.18 9.06
CA GLY A 54 -4.54 -22.07 8.40
C GLY A 54 -4.56 -21.93 6.89
N PHE A 55 -5.00 -22.99 6.24
CA PHE A 55 -5.34 -22.92 4.82
C PHE A 55 -6.63 -22.13 4.59
N ILE A 56 -6.70 -21.41 3.48
CA ILE A 56 -7.93 -20.71 3.06
C ILE A 56 -9.01 -21.72 2.68
N PHE A 57 -8.61 -22.77 1.96
CA PHE A 57 -9.47 -23.89 1.58
C PHE A 57 -8.84 -25.22 1.99
N PRO A 58 -8.93 -25.59 3.29
CA PRO A 58 -8.22 -26.74 3.84
C PRO A 58 -8.60 -28.07 3.17
N ASP A 59 -9.85 -28.21 2.76
CA ASP A 59 -10.39 -29.45 2.19
C ASP A 59 -10.20 -29.57 0.67
N SER A 60 -9.59 -28.58 0.02
CA SER A 60 -9.51 -28.52 -1.44
C SER A 60 -8.74 -29.68 -2.08
N ALA A 61 -7.94 -30.43 -1.31
CA ALA A 61 -7.24 -31.64 -1.78
C ALA A 61 -8.05 -32.93 -1.59
N SER A 62 -9.15 -32.89 -0.81
CA SER A 62 -9.90 -34.09 -0.42
C SER A 62 -11.34 -34.11 -0.92
N ARG A 63 -11.89 -33.00 -1.34
CA ARG A 63 -13.24 -32.87 -1.89
C ARG A 63 -13.37 -31.66 -2.82
N GLU A 64 -14.43 -31.63 -3.60
CA GLU A 64 -14.84 -30.42 -4.31
C GLU A 64 -15.38 -29.39 -3.31
N LEU A 65 -15.00 -28.13 -3.47
CA LEU A 65 -15.55 -27.01 -2.72
C LEU A 65 -17.00 -26.78 -3.13
N SER A 66 -17.85 -26.49 -2.18
CA SER A 66 -19.25 -26.23 -2.45
C SER A 66 -19.43 -24.89 -3.17
N SER A 67 -20.52 -24.76 -3.90
CA SER A 67 -20.89 -23.48 -4.52
C SER A 67 -21.02 -22.34 -3.49
N SER A 68 -21.45 -22.64 -2.29
CA SER A 68 -21.57 -21.66 -1.19
C SER A 68 -20.20 -21.17 -0.73
N GLU A 69 -19.23 -22.06 -0.53
CA GLU A 69 -17.85 -21.68 -0.17
C GLU A 69 -17.23 -20.78 -1.23
N ILE A 70 -17.37 -21.15 -2.50
CA ILE A 70 -16.83 -20.39 -3.61
C ILE A 70 -17.52 -19.01 -3.78
N GLN A 71 -18.86 -18.96 -3.61
CA GLN A 71 -19.61 -17.71 -3.77
C GLN A 71 -19.40 -16.74 -2.62
N SER A 72 -19.18 -17.21 -1.40
CA SER A 72 -18.92 -16.39 -0.23
C SER A 72 -17.48 -15.89 -0.14
N ALA A 73 -16.56 -16.51 -0.89
CA ALA A 73 -15.16 -16.11 -0.89
C ALA A 73 -14.96 -14.72 -1.50
N SER A 74 -14.16 -13.89 -0.80
CA SER A 74 -13.73 -12.60 -1.33
C SER A 74 -12.78 -12.76 -2.51
N LEU A 75 -12.61 -11.70 -3.30
CA LEU A 75 -11.63 -11.66 -4.39
C LEU A 75 -10.24 -12.08 -3.91
N TRP A 76 -9.82 -11.57 -2.77
CA TRP A 76 -8.55 -11.93 -2.14
C TRP A 76 -8.48 -13.43 -1.82
N GLN A 77 -9.50 -13.99 -1.18
CA GLN A 77 -9.55 -15.42 -0.83
C GLN A 77 -9.53 -16.31 -2.08
N LEU A 78 -10.22 -15.92 -3.14
CA LEU A 78 -10.20 -16.67 -4.40
C LEU A 78 -8.78 -16.71 -5.02
N ARG A 79 -8.12 -15.55 -5.11
CA ARG A 79 -6.75 -15.44 -5.64
C ARG A 79 -5.75 -16.24 -4.82
N ARG A 80 -5.80 -16.07 -3.49
CA ARG A 80 -4.92 -16.77 -2.56
C ARG A 80 -5.21 -18.27 -2.55
N GLY A 81 -6.48 -18.65 -2.59
CA GLY A 81 -6.89 -20.07 -2.57
C GLY A 81 -6.39 -20.85 -3.78
N VAL A 82 -6.44 -20.26 -4.98
CA VAL A 82 -5.82 -20.87 -6.18
C VAL A 82 -4.32 -21.05 -5.96
N ASN A 83 -3.65 -20.00 -5.53
CA ASN A 83 -2.21 -20.06 -5.30
C ASN A 83 -1.82 -20.93 -4.11
N GLU A 84 -2.67 -21.05 -3.09
CA GLU A 84 -2.47 -21.97 -1.95
C GLU A 84 -2.41 -23.43 -2.41
N ILE A 85 -3.30 -23.83 -3.32
CA ILE A 85 -3.28 -25.17 -3.91
C ILE A 85 -1.92 -25.42 -4.59
N TYR A 86 -1.45 -24.47 -5.39
CA TYR A 86 -0.12 -24.58 -6.03
C TYR A 86 1.03 -24.54 -5.01
N ALA A 87 0.92 -23.71 -3.98
CA ALA A 87 1.93 -23.56 -2.94
C ALA A 87 2.15 -24.85 -2.14
N ARG A 88 1.08 -25.63 -1.87
CA ARG A 88 1.16 -26.93 -1.20
C ARG A 88 2.01 -27.93 -1.99
N HIS A 89 2.07 -27.78 -3.31
CA HIS A 89 2.93 -28.58 -4.21
C HIS A 89 4.29 -27.92 -4.47
N GLY A 90 4.68 -26.95 -3.65
CA GLY A 90 6.01 -26.36 -3.67
C GLY A 90 6.25 -25.32 -4.75
N ARG A 91 5.23 -24.80 -5.44
CA ARG A 91 5.41 -23.70 -6.40
C ARG A 91 5.97 -22.48 -5.71
N LYS A 92 7.04 -21.90 -6.27
CA LYS A 92 7.57 -20.62 -5.83
C LYS A 92 6.75 -19.45 -6.34
N PHE A 93 6.60 -18.43 -5.48
CA PHE A 93 6.01 -17.16 -5.82
C PHE A 93 7.08 -16.07 -5.69
N THR A 94 7.24 -15.26 -6.73
CA THR A 94 8.24 -14.20 -6.81
C THR A 94 7.63 -12.80 -6.82
N ASN A 95 6.32 -12.69 -7.00
CA ASN A 95 5.61 -11.42 -7.03
C ASN A 95 5.24 -10.96 -5.62
N GLY A 96 5.51 -9.71 -5.32
CA GLY A 96 5.40 -9.03 -4.05
C GLY A 96 4.42 -9.64 -3.04
N GLY A 97 3.13 -9.37 -3.18
CA GLY A 97 2.12 -9.80 -2.21
C GLY A 97 1.97 -11.31 -2.06
N GLN A 98 2.03 -12.07 -3.16
CA GLN A 98 1.95 -13.53 -3.10
C GLN A 98 3.20 -14.11 -2.44
N ALA A 99 4.39 -13.64 -2.82
CA ALA A 99 5.63 -14.09 -2.24
C ALA A 99 5.70 -13.80 -0.73
N ALA A 100 5.35 -12.59 -0.32
CA ALA A 100 5.32 -12.19 1.09
C ALA A 100 4.33 -13.02 1.90
N TYR A 101 3.11 -13.20 1.39
CA TYR A 101 2.10 -14.00 2.05
C TYR A 101 2.55 -15.45 2.26
N PHE A 102 3.00 -16.14 1.20
CA PHE A 102 3.40 -17.54 1.34
C PHE A 102 4.68 -17.69 2.16
N ALA A 103 5.61 -16.75 2.09
CA ALA A 103 6.81 -16.77 2.92
C ALA A 103 6.50 -16.68 4.44
N SER A 104 5.38 -16.05 4.81
CA SER A 104 4.92 -15.98 6.19
C SER A 104 4.23 -17.26 6.69
N GLN A 105 3.88 -18.19 5.79
CA GLN A 105 3.21 -19.44 6.16
C GLN A 105 4.22 -20.49 6.62
N SER A 106 4.02 -21.02 7.83
CA SER A 106 4.94 -22.02 8.42
C SER A 106 5.03 -23.33 7.61
N TRP A 107 3.98 -23.68 6.91
CA TRP A 107 3.88 -24.88 6.07
C TRP A 107 4.49 -24.73 4.67
N TYR A 108 4.67 -23.49 4.18
CA TYR A 108 5.09 -23.25 2.81
C TYR A 108 6.56 -23.57 2.58
N ARG A 109 6.82 -24.28 1.48
CA ARG A 109 8.16 -24.60 0.98
C ARG A 109 8.21 -24.39 -0.52
N GLY A 110 8.68 -23.21 -0.96
CA GLY A 110 8.86 -22.88 -2.37
C GLY A 110 10.09 -23.58 -2.96
N THR A 111 9.93 -24.76 -3.52
CA THR A 111 11.01 -25.60 -4.04
C THR A 111 11.01 -25.70 -5.55
N VAL A 112 9.89 -25.39 -6.22
CA VAL A 112 9.70 -25.51 -7.67
C VAL A 112 9.50 -24.13 -8.29
N GLU A 113 10.42 -23.74 -9.17
CA GLU A 113 10.28 -22.49 -9.92
C GLU A 113 8.96 -22.48 -10.72
N ALA A 114 8.32 -21.31 -10.81
CA ALA A 114 7.02 -21.18 -11.48
C ALA A 114 7.04 -21.68 -12.95
N SER A 115 8.16 -21.47 -13.65
CA SER A 115 8.37 -21.97 -15.03
C SER A 115 8.47 -23.48 -15.15
N ASN A 116 8.84 -24.15 -14.07
CA ASN A 116 9.01 -25.62 -14.01
C ASN A 116 7.83 -26.31 -13.32
N PHE A 117 6.90 -25.55 -12.77
CA PHE A 117 5.73 -26.12 -12.11
C PHE A 117 4.76 -26.72 -13.13
N LYS A 118 4.35 -27.95 -12.86
CA LYS A 118 3.44 -28.69 -13.74
C LYS A 118 2.14 -28.97 -12.98
N GLU A 119 1.02 -28.58 -13.55
CA GLU A 119 -0.31 -28.83 -12.96
C GLU A 119 -0.67 -30.32 -12.88
N SER A 120 0.08 -31.17 -13.55
CA SER A 120 -0.09 -32.65 -13.46
C SER A 120 0.16 -33.19 -12.04
N VAL A 121 0.81 -32.42 -11.15
CA VAL A 121 0.98 -32.80 -9.74
C VAL A 121 -0.30 -32.69 -8.94
N LEU A 122 -1.27 -31.90 -9.40
CA LEU A 122 -2.57 -31.73 -8.74
C LEU A 122 -3.40 -33.00 -8.85
N ASN A 123 -4.10 -33.37 -7.78
CA ASN A 123 -5.09 -34.43 -7.84
C ASN A 123 -6.40 -33.95 -8.51
N GLU A 124 -7.38 -34.86 -8.65
CA GLU A 124 -8.63 -34.54 -9.32
C GLU A 124 -9.44 -33.45 -8.64
N TYR A 125 -9.52 -33.47 -7.29
CA TYR A 125 -10.23 -32.45 -6.51
C TYR A 125 -9.56 -31.09 -6.64
N GLU A 126 -8.25 -31.04 -6.52
CA GLU A 126 -7.48 -29.80 -6.64
C GLU A 126 -7.66 -29.15 -8.01
N ARG A 127 -7.60 -29.91 -9.10
CA ARG A 127 -7.85 -29.39 -10.46
C ARG A 127 -9.25 -28.82 -10.60
N LYS A 128 -10.27 -29.51 -10.10
CA LYS A 128 -11.66 -29.03 -10.14
C LYS A 128 -11.84 -27.77 -9.33
N ASN A 129 -11.24 -27.71 -8.15
CA ASN A 129 -11.31 -26.56 -7.27
C ASN A 129 -10.60 -25.35 -7.85
N VAL A 130 -9.40 -25.51 -8.40
CA VAL A 130 -8.70 -24.42 -9.12
C VAL A 130 -9.60 -23.86 -10.22
N ALA A 131 -10.14 -24.72 -11.10
CA ALA A 131 -11.01 -24.27 -12.19
C ALA A 131 -12.27 -23.56 -11.69
N ALA A 132 -12.87 -24.01 -10.59
CA ALA A 132 -14.06 -23.37 -10.02
C ALA A 132 -13.76 -22.01 -9.38
N LEU A 133 -12.64 -21.90 -8.67
CA LEU A 133 -12.16 -20.64 -8.06
C LEU A 133 -11.79 -19.62 -9.13
N GLU A 134 -11.06 -20.02 -10.17
CA GLU A 134 -10.70 -19.16 -11.30
C GLU A 134 -11.92 -18.68 -12.07
N LYS A 135 -12.88 -19.55 -12.33
CA LYS A 135 -14.16 -19.18 -12.97
C LYS A 135 -14.93 -18.14 -12.15
N ARG A 136 -14.93 -18.29 -10.81
CA ARG A 136 -15.56 -17.33 -9.92
C ARG A 136 -14.81 -16.00 -9.94
N LEU A 137 -13.48 -16.03 -9.92
CA LEU A 137 -12.62 -14.88 -10.02
C LEU A 137 -12.86 -14.11 -11.32
N GLU A 138 -12.88 -14.81 -12.46
CA GLU A 138 -13.19 -14.23 -13.77
C GLU A 138 -14.55 -13.53 -13.77
N LYS A 139 -15.57 -14.21 -13.21
CA LYS A 139 -16.92 -13.62 -13.09
C LYS A 139 -16.93 -12.35 -12.24
N LEU A 140 -16.19 -12.31 -11.14
CA LEU A 140 -16.11 -11.13 -10.25
C LEU A 140 -15.38 -9.98 -10.89
N THR A 141 -14.34 -10.26 -11.65
CA THR A 141 -13.48 -9.25 -12.26
C THR A 141 -13.90 -8.84 -13.67
N GLY A 142 -14.83 -9.61 -14.28
CA GLY A 142 -15.22 -9.39 -15.68
C GLY A 142 -14.07 -9.58 -16.67
N GLY A 143 -13.08 -10.42 -16.32
CA GLY A 143 -11.88 -10.66 -17.14
C GLY A 143 -10.84 -9.53 -17.04
N LEU A 144 -10.91 -8.69 -16.01
CA LEU A 144 -9.93 -7.62 -15.77
C LEU A 144 -8.52 -8.19 -15.62
N ASP A 145 -7.56 -7.62 -16.33
CA ASP A 145 -6.13 -7.91 -16.09
C ASP A 145 -5.68 -7.27 -14.77
N ILE A 146 -5.76 -8.08 -13.71
CA ILE A 146 -5.42 -7.65 -12.35
C ILE A 146 -3.94 -7.24 -12.26
N SER A 147 -3.04 -7.96 -12.94
CA SER A 147 -1.61 -7.64 -12.89
C SER A 147 -1.32 -6.26 -13.50
N SER A 148 -1.95 -5.94 -14.62
CA SER A 148 -1.84 -4.62 -15.24
C SER A 148 -2.45 -3.53 -14.35
N LEU A 149 -3.59 -3.80 -13.72
CA LEU A 149 -4.22 -2.86 -12.79
C LEU A 149 -3.32 -2.60 -11.56
N GLU A 150 -2.75 -3.63 -10.96
CA GLU A 150 -1.84 -3.51 -9.81
C GLU A 150 -0.58 -2.70 -10.16
N LYS A 151 0.00 -2.91 -11.34
CA LYS A 151 1.14 -2.11 -11.83
C LYS A 151 0.77 -0.63 -12.03
N ARG A 152 -0.42 -0.36 -12.57
CA ARG A 152 -0.93 1.01 -12.73
C ARG A 152 -1.16 1.68 -11.37
N ALA A 153 -1.76 0.96 -10.43
CA ALA A 153 -1.95 1.44 -9.07
C ALA A 153 -0.61 1.73 -8.38
N ALA A 154 0.36 0.82 -8.46
CA ALA A 154 1.69 1.04 -7.89
C ALA A 154 2.39 2.28 -8.48
N LYS A 155 2.32 2.47 -9.80
CA LYS A 155 2.84 3.67 -10.46
C LYS A 155 2.14 4.94 -9.98
N PHE A 156 0.82 4.89 -9.83
CA PHE A 156 0.02 6.00 -9.33
C PHE A 156 0.40 6.37 -7.88
N LEU A 157 0.51 5.39 -6.98
CA LEU A 157 0.90 5.59 -5.58
C LEU A 157 2.33 6.12 -5.44
N GLY A 158 3.22 5.82 -6.38
CA GLY A 158 4.58 6.34 -6.42
C GLY A 158 4.72 7.73 -7.04
N SER A 159 3.64 8.34 -7.55
CA SER A 159 3.71 9.67 -8.17
C SER A 159 3.78 10.79 -7.13
N THR A 160 4.47 11.89 -7.49
CA THR A 160 4.63 13.08 -6.64
C THR A 160 3.26 13.62 -6.19
N GLY A 161 3.16 14.01 -4.94
CA GLY A 161 1.93 14.45 -4.30
C GLY A 161 1.04 13.30 -3.86
N VAL A 162 0.76 12.30 -4.72
CA VAL A 162 0.03 11.11 -4.31
C VAL A 162 0.83 10.31 -3.28
N ASN A 163 2.13 10.15 -3.49
CA ASN A 163 3.01 9.50 -2.52
C ASN A 163 3.00 10.21 -1.16
N GLY A 164 3.06 11.54 -1.16
CA GLY A 164 2.90 12.34 0.06
C GLY A 164 1.53 12.15 0.72
N LEU A 165 0.45 12.13 -0.08
CA LEU A 165 -0.91 11.89 0.40
C LEU A 165 -1.05 10.57 1.17
N LEU A 166 -0.24 9.56 0.87
CA LEU A 166 -0.25 8.28 1.59
C LEU A 166 0.19 8.38 3.06
N ARG A 167 0.75 9.50 3.50
CA ARG A 167 1.08 9.78 4.91
C ARG A 167 -0.15 10.10 5.73
N SER A 168 -1.18 10.67 5.11
CA SER A 168 -2.45 10.98 5.76
C SER A 168 -3.34 9.74 5.88
N ARG A 169 -4.12 9.66 6.96
CA ARG A 169 -5.17 8.64 7.16
C ARG A 169 -6.53 9.33 7.11
N PHE A 170 -7.30 9.03 6.07
CA PHE A 170 -8.55 9.73 5.80
C PHE A 170 -9.56 8.87 5.01
N ASN A 171 -10.77 9.33 5.00
CA ASN A 171 -11.85 8.91 4.09
C ASN A 171 -12.66 10.14 3.67
N GLN A 172 -13.74 9.96 2.93
CA GLN A 172 -14.55 11.08 2.43
C GLN A 172 -15.25 11.90 3.55
N ASN A 173 -15.28 11.40 4.79
CA ASN A 173 -15.85 12.09 5.96
C ASN A 173 -14.77 12.70 6.88
N SER A 174 -13.50 12.54 6.58
CA SER A 174 -12.36 13.00 7.38
C SER A 174 -11.26 13.62 6.50
N LEU A 175 -11.65 14.41 5.50
CA LEU A 175 -10.73 15.10 4.59
C LEU A 175 -9.87 16.16 5.31
N GLU A 176 -10.31 16.63 6.47
CA GLU A 176 -9.52 17.51 7.36
C GLU A 176 -8.24 16.84 7.89
N ASN A 177 -8.11 15.54 7.77
CA ASN A 177 -6.87 14.83 8.10
C ASN A 177 -5.83 14.87 6.97
N VAL A 178 -6.21 15.29 5.77
CA VAL A 178 -5.29 15.37 4.63
C VAL A 178 -4.36 16.56 4.82
N SER A 179 -3.07 16.28 4.97
CA SER A 179 -2.02 17.27 5.15
C SER A 179 -1.61 17.89 3.81
N ILE A 180 -1.69 19.21 3.73
CA ILE A 180 -1.18 19.97 2.57
C ILE A 180 0.35 19.95 2.54
N ALA A 181 1.01 19.96 3.70
CA ALA A 181 2.46 19.80 3.77
C ALA A 181 2.91 18.48 3.14
N ASP A 182 2.23 17.38 3.45
CA ASP A 182 2.52 16.06 2.86
C ASP A 182 2.30 16.03 1.35
N ILE A 183 1.26 16.70 0.84
CA ILE A 183 1.01 16.79 -0.61
C ILE A 183 2.10 17.61 -1.31
N VAL A 184 2.51 18.73 -0.71
CA VAL A 184 3.56 19.61 -1.25
C VAL A 184 4.93 18.95 -1.13
N TYR A 185 5.11 18.04 -0.18
CA TYR A 185 6.35 17.31 0.03
C TYR A 185 6.89 16.73 -1.26
N GLN A 186 8.14 17.08 -1.57
CA GLN A 186 8.84 16.73 -2.82
C GLN A 186 8.30 17.38 -4.10
N MET A 187 7.33 18.27 -4.01
CA MET A 187 7.01 19.11 -5.14
C MET A 187 8.08 20.19 -5.32
N GLN A 188 8.45 20.40 -6.56
CA GLN A 188 9.29 21.51 -7.01
C GLN A 188 8.62 22.10 -8.25
N ASP A 189 7.72 23.04 -8.05
CA ASP A 189 6.95 23.66 -9.12
C ASP A 189 7.91 24.52 -9.99
N GLU A 190 8.22 24.05 -11.18
CA GLU A 190 9.17 24.70 -12.10
C GLU A 190 8.78 26.15 -12.47
N SER A 191 7.54 26.52 -12.26
CA SER A 191 7.07 27.89 -12.48
C SER A 191 7.42 28.88 -11.36
N VAL A 192 8.00 28.37 -10.25
CA VAL A 192 8.40 29.15 -9.06
C VAL A 192 9.92 29.32 -9.06
N SER A 193 10.39 30.55 -8.94
CA SER A 193 11.80 30.81 -8.70
C SER A 193 12.18 30.47 -7.28
N TYR A 194 13.06 29.48 -7.10
CA TYR A 194 13.55 29.07 -5.78
C TYR A 194 14.22 30.23 -5.04
N GLU A 195 15.12 30.97 -5.72
CA GLU A 195 15.83 32.13 -5.12
C GLU A 195 14.84 33.20 -4.63
N GLN A 196 13.81 33.51 -5.44
CA GLN A 196 12.80 34.47 -5.02
C GLN A 196 11.99 33.95 -3.84
N LEU A 197 11.62 32.68 -3.83
CA LEU A 197 10.89 32.06 -2.73
C LEU A 197 11.71 32.11 -1.43
N GLU A 198 12.97 31.72 -1.47
CA GLU A 198 13.88 31.77 -0.32
C GLU A 198 14.03 33.19 0.24
N ASN A 199 14.17 34.19 -0.64
CA ASN A 199 14.24 35.61 -0.23
C ASN A 199 12.94 36.10 0.45
N GLU A 200 11.78 35.72 -0.09
CA GLU A 200 10.47 36.11 0.49
C GLU A 200 10.23 35.42 1.85
N ILE A 201 10.59 34.16 2.01
CA ILE A 201 10.47 33.42 3.28
C ILE A 201 11.37 34.12 4.34
N THR A 202 12.62 34.36 4.00
CA THR A 202 13.60 35.02 4.91
C THR A 202 13.20 36.45 5.26
N ALA A 203 12.69 37.20 4.27
CA ALA A 203 12.19 38.54 4.52
C ALA A 203 10.95 38.57 5.44
N GLY A 204 10.16 37.49 5.42
CA GLY A 204 9.05 37.27 6.36
C GLY A 204 9.48 36.91 7.77
N GLY A 205 10.79 36.70 8.01
CA GLY A 205 11.37 36.40 9.33
C GLY A 205 11.43 34.90 9.64
N GLU A 206 11.16 34.03 8.66
CA GLU A 206 11.29 32.57 8.80
C GLU A 206 12.71 32.16 8.41
N GLU A 207 13.26 31.16 9.09
CA GLU A 207 14.53 30.53 8.77
C GLU A 207 14.28 29.23 8.04
N ILE A 208 15.10 28.94 7.03
CA ILE A 208 15.07 27.67 6.27
C ILE A 208 16.17 26.78 6.83
N TYR A 209 15.79 25.62 7.33
CA TYR A 209 16.71 24.68 7.99
C TYR A 209 17.07 23.46 7.15
N GLY A 210 16.29 23.17 6.12
CA GLY A 210 16.44 21.99 5.31
C GLY A 210 16.21 22.24 3.82
N ASP A 211 15.68 21.24 3.15
CA ASP A 211 15.26 21.33 1.76
C ASP A 211 13.85 21.88 1.67
N LEU A 212 13.59 22.73 0.68
CA LEU A 212 12.25 23.25 0.42
C LEU A 212 11.56 22.41 -0.66
N SER A 213 10.38 21.92 -0.32
CA SER A 213 9.36 21.55 -1.29
C SER A 213 8.38 22.69 -1.45
N TYR A 214 7.91 22.94 -2.66
CA TYR A 214 7.05 24.09 -2.93
C TYR A 214 6.17 23.89 -4.15
N ALA A 215 4.99 24.48 -4.10
CA ALA A 215 4.04 24.49 -5.21
C ALA A 215 3.15 25.73 -5.17
N ARG A 216 2.76 26.22 -6.33
CA ARG A 216 1.74 27.28 -6.40
C ARG A 216 0.42 26.78 -5.80
N ARG A 217 -0.31 27.71 -5.18
CA ARG A 217 -1.66 27.45 -4.69
C ARG A 217 -2.55 26.82 -5.76
N ALA A 218 -2.43 27.26 -7.02
CA ALA A 218 -3.18 26.72 -8.14
C ALA A 218 -2.80 25.26 -8.44
N THR A 219 -1.51 24.89 -8.33
CA THR A 219 -1.03 23.53 -8.50
C THR A 219 -1.63 22.60 -7.43
N VAL A 220 -1.62 23.03 -6.18
CA VAL A 220 -2.20 22.29 -5.06
C VAL A 220 -3.73 22.15 -5.21
N ASP A 221 -4.42 23.23 -5.55
CA ASP A 221 -5.87 23.21 -5.80
C ASP A 221 -6.24 22.23 -6.92
N GLN A 222 -5.49 22.26 -8.04
CA GLN A 222 -5.68 21.33 -9.15
C GLN A 222 -5.40 19.87 -8.72
N PHE A 223 -4.38 19.62 -7.92
CA PHE A 223 -4.10 18.30 -7.37
C PHE A 223 -5.27 17.76 -6.54
N LEU A 224 -5.75 18.56 -5.60
CA LEU A 224 -6.86 18.21 -4.73
C LEU A 224 -8.15 17.92 -5.51
N ARG A 225 -8.50 18.78 -6.48
CA ARG A 225 -9.66 18.55 -7.37
C ARG A 225 -9.52 17.27 -8.18
N THR A 226 -8.34 17.04 -8.71
CA THR A 226 -8.09 15.87 -9.56
C THR A 226 -8.17 14.57 -8.77
N TYR A 227 -7.49 14.51 -7.61
CA TYR A 227 -7.29 13.25 -6.91
C TYR A 227 -8.21 13.05 -5.70
N LEU A 228 -8.78 14.11 -5.12
CA LEU A 228 -9.71 14.03 -4.00
C LEU A 228 -11.10 14.56 -4.31
N GLY A 229 -11.24 15.32 -5.41
CA GLY A 229 -12.53 15.79 -5.92
C GLY A 229 -13.01 17.12 -5.39
N TYR A 230 -12.21 17.79 -4.57
CA TYR A 230 -12.52 19.09 -3.97
C TYR A 230 -11.31 20.01 -4.05
N GLY A 231 -11.54 21.31 -4.18
CA GLY A 231 -10.48 22.31 -4.15
C GLY A 231 -10.12 22.77 -2.74
N LEU A 232 -9.11 23.61 -2.67
CA LEU A 232 -8.58 24.17 -1.40
C LEU A 232 -9.66 24.88 -0.58
N ASP A 233 -10.54 25.64 -1.21
CA ASP A 233 -11.56 26.44 -0.53
C ASP A 233 -12.87 25.70 -0.29
N GLU A 234 -12.98 24.45 -0.74
CA GLU A 234 -14.22 23.68 -0.66
C GLU A 234 -14.27 22.76 0.58
N LYS A 235 -13.13 22.54 1.22
CA LYS A 235 -12.98 21.69 2.40
C LYS A 235 -12.00 22.31 3.38
N ASN A 236 -12.10 21.87 4.62
CA ASN A 236 -11.06 22.11 5.61
C ASN A 236 -9.95 21.07 5.39
N TRP A 237 -8.76 21.53 5.06
CA TRP A 237 -7.58 20.70 4.92
C TRP A 237 -6.65 20.91 6.11
N ASN A 238 -5.83 19.93 6.44
CA ASN A 238 -4.79 20.13 7.44
C ASN A 238 -3.69 21.01 6.84
N MET A 239 -3.55 22.21 7.40
CA MET A 239 -2.54 23.22 7.02
C MET A 239 -1.37 23.28 7.99
N GLU A 240 -1.25 22.32 8.92
CA GLU A 240 -0.10 22.26 9.82
C GLU A 240 1.18 22.02 9.01
N ASP A 241 2.27 22.60 9.46
CA ASP A 241 3.62 22.49 8.90
C ASP A 241 3.81 23.03 7.46
N VAL A 242 2.78 23.54 6.82
CA VAL A 242 2.92 24.18 5.51
C VAL A 242 2.96 25.69 5.64
N GLY A 243 4.00 26.30 5.07
CA GLY A 243 4.09 27.76 4.96
C GLY A 243 3.43 28.27 3.68
N TYR A 244 3.12 29.56 3.66
CA TYR A 244 2.53 30.21 2.50
C TYR A 244 3.09 31.61 2.29
N VAL A 245 3.59 31.88 1.09
CA VAL A 245 4.07 33.20 0.67
C VAL A 245 2.99 33.88 -0.17
N ASP A 246 2.27 34.80 0.43
CA ASP A 246 1.12 35.48 -0.18
C ASP A 246 1.50 36.25 -1.45
N SER A 247 2.63 36.97 -1.45
CA SER A 247 3.13 37.75 -2.59
C SER A 247 3.37 36.90 -3.85
N MET A 248 3.68 35.63 -3.65
CA MET A 248 3.97 34.67 -4.72
C MET A 248 2.82 33.68 -4.99
N GLY A 249 1.88 33.54 -4.04
CA GLY A 249 0.83 32.53 -4.11
C GLY A 249 1.39 31.10 -4.03
N VAL A 250 2.39 30.87 -3.18
CA VAL A 250 3.16 29.63 -3.12
C VAL A 250 3.09 29.01 -1.73
N PHE A 251 2.70 27.75 -1.66
CA PHE A 251 2.92 26.91 -0.50
C PHE A 251 4.34 26.37 -0.48
N TYR A 252 4.92 26.28 0.72
CA TYR A 252 6.23 25.65 0.90
C TYR A 252 6.25 24.77 2.15
N PHE A 253 7.13 23.79 2.14
CA PHE A 253 7.39 22.90 3.26
C PHE A 253 8.90 22.75 3.40
N ASP A 254 9.43 23.21 4.55
CA ASP A 254 10.82 23.02 4.94
C ASP A 254 10.98 21.68 5.64
N HIS A 255 11.81 20.83 5.09
CA HIS A 255 11.96 19.47 5.59
C HIS A 255 13.43 19.02 5.50
N GLY A 256 13.77 17.98 6.26
CA GLY A 256 15.07 17.31 6.14
C GLY A 256 15.17 16.47 4.86
N ASP A 257 16.08 15.52 4.87
CA ASP A 257 16.28 14.61 3.73
C ASP A 257 14.97 13.99 3.25
N SER A 258 14.83 13.91 1.93
CA SER A 258 13.61 13.42 1.30
C SER A 258 13.43 11.91 1.49
N ASN A 259 12.36 11.53 2.17
CA ASN A 259 11.97 10.14 2.35
C ASN A 259 10.70 9.83 1.57
N TYR A 260 10.87 9.25 0.37
CA TYR A 260 9.75 8.69 -0.37
C TYR A 260 9.26 7.40 0.28
N TYR A 261 7.93 7.20 0.28
CA TYR A 261 7.41 5.87 0.41
C TYR A 261 7.72 5.07 -0.85
N ARG A 262 8.63 4.14 -0.75
CA ARG A 262 8.81 3.14 -1.80
C ARG A 262 7.66 2.15 -1.68
N ILE A 263 6.86 2.04 -2.74
CA ILE A 263 5.76 1.07 -2.80
C ILE A 263 6.34 -0.26 -3.26
N GLU A 264 6.49 -1.22 -2.33
CA GLU A 264 7.07 -2.51 -2.66
C GLU A 264 6.17 -3.36 -3.52
N TYR A 265 4.90 -3.42 -3.15
CA TYR A 265 3.87 -4.05 -3.94
C TYR A 265 2.49 -3.51 -3.60
N VAL A 266 1.60 -3.70 -4.55
CA VAL A 266 0.18 -3.37 -4.45
C VAL A 266 -0.61 -4.61 -4.81
N GLU A 267 -1.59 -4.96 -4.00
CA GLU A 267 -2.41 -6.13 -4.21
C GLU A 267 -3.89 -5.77 -4.22
N LEU A 268 -4.61 -6.14 -5.28
CA LEU A 268 -6.06 -5.94 -5.36
C LEU A 268 -6.77 -6.88 -4.38
N MET A 269 -7.49 -6.30 -3.44
CA MET A 269 -8.23 -7.00 -2.38
C MET A 269 -9.72 -7.15 -2.70
N GLY A 270 -10.27 -6.19 -3.40
CA GLY A 270 -11.67 -6.16 -3.78
C GLY A 270 -11.95 -5.09 -4.82
N MET A 271 -13.14 -5.16 -5.40
CA MET A 271 -13.58 -4.19 -6.39
C MET A 271 -15.09 -4.00 -6.37
N GLY A 272 -15.52 -2.76 -6.64
CA GLY A 272 -16.90 -2.39 -6.95
C GLY A 272 -17.07 -2.12 -8.44
N GLN A 273 -18.10 -1.37 -8.80
CA GLN A 273 -18.40 -1.03 -10.19
C GLN A 273 -17.28 -0.18 -10.82
N ASP A 274 -16.82 0.84 -10.11
CA ASP A 274 -15.79 1.79 -10.53
C ASP A 274 -14.75 2.07 -9.45
N THR A 275 -14.74 1.26 -8.41
CA THR A 275 -13.85 1.37 -7.25
C THR A 275 -13.02 0.12 -7.06
N TYR A 276 -11.82 0.32 -6.54
CA TYR A 276 -10.88 -0.74 -6.25
C TYR A 276 -10.32 -0.55 -4.85
N TRP A 277 -10.17 -1.65 -4.10
CA TRP A 277 -9.50 -1.69 -2.80
C TRP A 277 -8.19 -2.42 -2.96
N PHE A 278 -7.10 -1.70 -2.66
CA PHE A 278 -5.77 -2.27 -2.67
C PHE A 278 -5.19 -2.32 -1.27
N TRP A 279 -4.44 -3.37 -1.02
CA TRP A 279 -3.47 -3.41 0.04
C TRP A 279 -2.09 -3.05 -0.55
N TYR A 280 -1.31 -2.28 0.16
CA TYR A 280 0.04 -1.92 -0.24
C TYR A 280 0.96 -1.86 0.97
N LEU A 281 2.26 -2.07 0.73
CA LEU A 281 3.29 -1.94 1.74
C LEU A 281 4.16 -0.72 1.40
N PRO A 282 4.06 0.37 2.19
CA PRO A 282 4.98 1.48 2.07
C PRO A 282 6.28 1.14 2.79
N ARG A 283 7.42 1.51 2.21
CA ARG A 283 8.73 1.47 2.89
C ARG A 283 9.37 2.84 2.86
N GLU A 284 9.81 3.30 4.00
CA GLU A 284 10.80 4.36 4.11
C GLU A 284 12.20 3.73 4.08
N ASP A 285 13.16 4.38 3.41
CA ASP A 285 14.49 3.79 3.15
C ASP A 285 15.30 3.51 4.43
N GLU A 286 14.93 4.06 5.59
CA GLU A 286 15.67 3.93 6.85
C GLU A 286 14.86 3.44 8.05
N PHE A 287 13.53 3.30 7.97
CA PHE A 287 12.68 2.91 9.10
C PHE A 287 11.85 1.67 8.81
N ASN A 288 12.13 0.61 9.53
CA ASN A 288 11.46 -0.69 9.46
C ASN A 288 10.19 -0.75 10.33
N GLY A 289 9.29 0.20 10.17
CA GLY A 289 7.99 0.17 10.84
C GLY A 289 6.88 -0.15 9.83
N GLU A 290 6.73 -1.40 9.44
CA GLU A 290 5.94 -1.77 8.29
C GLU A 290 4.58 -2.31 8.71
N THR A 291 3.63 -1.43 8.91
CA THR A 291 2.22 -1.83 8.83
C THR A 291 1.75 -1.65 7.40
N GLY A 292 1.16 -2.69 6.83
CA GLY A 292 0.49 -2.57 5.55
C GLY A 292 -0.62 -1.52 5.61
N CYS A 293 -0.94 -0.94 4.48
CA CYS A 293 -2.00 0.07 4.36
C CYS A 293 -3.04 -0.38 3.33
N GLN A 294 -4.24 0.14 3.49
CA GLN A 294 -5.33 -0.04 2.53
C GLN A 294 -5.65 1.30 1.87
N ILE A 295 -5.87 1.25 0.57
CA ILE A 295 -6.33 2.41 -0.18
C ILE A 295 -7.55 2.03 -1.03
N GLU A 296 -8.53 2.92 -1.02
CA GLU A 296 -9.66 2.84 -1.92
C GLU A 296 -9.48 3.86 -3.05
N LEU A 297 -9.47 3.35 -4.27
CA LEU A 297 -9.31 4.13 -5.49
C LEU A 297 -10.56 4.06 -6.36
N LYS A 298 -11.03 5.20 -6.85
CA LYS A 298 -12.06 5.28 -7.88
C LYS A 298 -11.41 5.41 -9.24
N LYS A 299 -11.89 4.63 -10.21
CA LYS A 299 -11.46 4.74 -11.61
C LYS A 299 -11.77 6.12 -12.17
N GLN A 300 -10.79 6.76 -12.80
CA GLN A 300 -10.93 8.07 -13.47
C GLN A 300 -10.13 8.07 -14.77
N GLY A 301 -10.76 7.65 -15.87
CA GLY A 301 -10.07 7.44 -17.14
C GLY A 301 -8.95 6.41 -16.99
N ASP A 302 -7.73 6.80 -17.34
CA ASP A 302 -6.52 5.97 -17.18
C ASP A 302 -5.84 6.15 -15.81
N SER A 303 -6.36 7.04 -14.96
CA SER A 303 -5.86 7.34 -13.62
C SER A 303 -6.87 6.93 -12.55
N PHE A 304 -6.67 7.46 -11.35
CA PHE A 304 -7.50 7.18 -10.19
C PHE A 304 -7.77 8.46 -9.39
N ARG A 305 -8.88 8.43 -8.63
CA ARG A 305 -9.15 9.33 -7.52
C ARG A 305 -9.02 8.54 -6.23
N VAL A 306 -8.44 9.14 -5.21
CA VAL A 306 -8.28 8.53 -3.89
C VAL A 306 -9.54 8.79 -3.07
N LEU A 307 -10.17 7.74 -2.56
CA LEU A 307 -11.35 7.83 -1.71
C LEU A 307 -11.01 7.66 -0.23
N SER A 308 -10.04 6.82 0.09
CA SER A 308 -9.57 6.62 1.46
C SER A 308 -8.16 6.06 1.51
N VAL A 309 -7.45 6.37 2.58
CA VAL A 309 -6.18 5.75 2.99
C VAL A 309 -6.29 5.37 4.46
N GLN A 310 -6.02 4.12 4.80
CA GLN A 310 -6.18 3.57 6.14
C GLN A 310 -5.05 2.59 6.46
N ASP A 311 -4.76 2.40 7.74
CA ASP A 311 -3.91 1.30 8.16
C ASP A 311 -4.63 -0.02 7.93
N ALA A 312 -3.89 -1.03 7.49
CA ALA A 312 -4.39 -2.39 7.45
C ALA A 312 -4.42 -2.93 8.89
N GLY A 313 -5.62 -3.22 9.36
CA GLY A 313 -5.84 -3.71 10.72
C GLY A 313 -5.40 -5.17 10.94
#